data_cf29cdbf26dc4f55240a15dd0e9d1975
#
_entry.id   cf29cdbf26dc4f55240a15dd0e9d1975
#
_cell.length_a   1.000
_cell.length_b   1.000
_cell.length_c   1.000
_cell.angle_alpha   90.00
_cell.angle_beta   90.00
_cell.angle_gamma   90.00
#
_symmetry.space_group_name_H-M   'P 1'
#
loop_
_entity.id
_entity.type
_entity.pdbx_description
1 polymer ?
#
loop_
_entity_poly.entity_id
_entity_poly.type
_entity_poly.pdbx_seq_one_letter_code
_entity_poly.pdbx_strand_id
1 'polypeptide(L)'
;MTTIAIIGPGAVGLCAGAALTDNGHAVTFAGRQRFDLITIKTEEGIFRRHMAKSIIDGAVPPADWVLVCTKAHQTPAAAGAIRAAIGPGTRVAVLQNGVEHAERLAPIAPAGTAIVPVVVDIPAGRLGLGEVLWRGRAGLLVQDTADGRDFCGLFAGSFVAAQAVDDLRTRMWRKLCVNAPSGAILCLTGRPMEVFHAPGVADLGRAILRECVAVGRADGTDLGDDIVEAQMRSFMEAAPDETNSMYDDFVAGRETEWDARNGVIVRKGARHGVDVPVSRSLVPLLAALRIPA
;
A
#
# COMPACT_ATOMS: atom_id res chain seq x y z
N MET A 1 4.39 26.12 -6.55
CA MET A 1 4.79 25.38 -5.34
C MET A 1 3.50 24.91 -4.68
N THR A 2 3.31 23.61 -4.50
CA THR A 2 2.11 22.99 -3.94
C THR A 2 2.39 22.59 -2.49
N THR A 3 1.41 22.75 -1.59
CA THR A 3 1.51 22.30 -0.20
C THR A 3 1.03 20.87 -0.09
N ILE A 4 1.80 19.99 0.57
CA ILE A 4 1.52 18.56 0.65
C ILE A 4 1.67 18.07 2.10
N ALA A 5 0.62 17.45 2.62
CA ALA A 5 0.65 16.78 3.91
C ALA A 5 0.77 15.26 3.71
N ILE A 6 1.81 14.65 4.25
CA ILE A 6 2.00 13.18 4.23
C ILE A 6 1.63 12.63 5.60
N ILE A 7 0.55 11.85 5.64
CA ILE A 7 0.07 11.20 6.87
C ILE A 7 0.61 9.77 6.89
N GLY A 8 1.50 9.49 7.84
CA GLY A 8 2.19 8.21 7.95
C GLY A 8 3.56 8.19 7.26
N PRO A 9 4.61 8.73 7.90
CA PRO A 9 5.98 8.73 7.38
C PRO A 9 6.66 7.35 7.54
N GLY A 10 6.04 6.33 6.94
CA GLY A 10 6.61 5.01 6.73
C GLY A 10 7.48 4.96 5.47
N ALA A 11 7.86 3.76 5.02
CA ALA A 11 8.74 3.60 3.86
C ALA A 11 8.16 4.30 2.60
N VAL A 12 6.89 4.08 2.29
CA VAL A 12 6.20 4.72 1.16
C VAL A 12 6.15 6.24 1.32
N GLY A 13 5.71 6.72 2.50
CA GLY A 13 5.56 8.16 2.75
C GLY A 13 6.89 8.91 2.71
N LEU A 14 7.99 8.29 3.18
CA LEU A 14 9.33 8.90 3.11
C LEU A 14 9.86 8.96 1.68
N CYS A 15 9.69 7.89 0.87
CA CYS A 15 10.08 7.90 -0.54
C CYS A 15 9.29 8.93 -1.34
N ALA A 16 7.95 8.94 -1.20
CA ALA A 16 7.09 9.91 -1.87
C ALA A 16 7.45 11.35 -1.44
N GLY A 17 7.64 11.57 -0.13
CA GLY A 17 7.98 12.89 0.39
C GLY A 17 9.33 13.41 -0.07
N ALA A 18 10.35 12.55 -0.17
CA ALA A 18 11.65 12.93 -0.71
C ALA A 18 11.53 13.33 -2.20
N ALA A 19 10.80 12.55 -3.00
CA ALA A 19 10.56 12.86 -4.42
C ALA A 19 9.82 14.19 -4.61
N LEU A 20 8.81 14.45 -3.78
CA LEU A 20 8.06 15.71 -3.81
C LEU A 20 8.89 16.91 -3.35
N THR A 21 9.81 16.70 -2.40
CA THR A 21 10.76 17.73 -1.96
C THR A 21 11.79 18.02 -3.05
N ASP A 22 12.29 17.00 -3.77
CA ASP A 22 13.15 17.17 -4.95
C ASP A 22 12.48 18.06 -6.01
N ASN A 23 11.16 17.92 -6.18
CA ASN A 23 10.36 18.72 -7.13
C ASN A 23 9.96 20.12 -6.59
N GLY A 24 10.49 20.55 -5.44
CA GLY A 24 10.27 21.88 -4.88
C GLY A 24 8.90 22.10 -4.26
N HIS A 25 8.16 21.03 -3.89
CA HIS A 25 6.91 21.16 -3.15
C HIS A 25 7.14 21.39 -1.64
N ALA A 26 6.18 22.03 -0.97
CA ALA A 26 6.22 22.24 0.46
C ALA A 26 5.63 21.03 1.20
N VAL A 27 6.48 20.08 1.61
CA VAL A 27 6.07 18.82 2.24
C VAL A 27 6.08 18.93 3.77
N THR A 28 4.98 18.53 4.39
CA THR A 28 4.86 18.37 5.85
C THR A 28 4.49 16.93 6.19
N PHE A 29 5.22 16.30 7.09
CA PHE A 29 4.98 14.93 7.52
C PHE A 29 4.20 14.93 8.84
N ALA A 30 3.16 14.13 8.93
CA ALA A 30 2.43 13.87 10.17
C ALA A 30 2.60 12.42 10.61
N GLY A 31 3.05 12.22 11.84
CA GLY A 31 3.32 10.90 12.39
C GLY A 31 3.33 10.89 13.91
N ARG A 32 3.55 9.72 14.51
CA ARG A 32 3.58 9.54 15.97
C ARG A 32 4.88 10.02 16.62
N GLN A 33 5.92 10.25 15.84
CA GLN A 33 7.23 10.70 16.30
C GLN A 33 7.75 11.81 15.38
N ARG A 34 8.43 12.79 15.96
CA ARG A 34 9.06 13.87 15.21
C ARG A 34 10.43 13.43 14.68
N PHE A 35 10.74 13.87 13.47
CA PHE A 35 12.07 13.74 12.87
C PHE A 35 12.37 14.98 12.03
N ASP A 36 13.64 15.32 11.90
CA ASP A 36 14.08 16.53 11.22
C ASP A 36 14.87 16.22 9.93
N LEU A 37 15.08 14.95 9.63
CA LEU A 37 15.85 14.51 8.47
C LEU A 37 15.21 13.29 7.81
N ILE A 38 15.08 13.32 6.47
CA ILE A 38 14.80 12.15 5.65
C ILE A 38 16.11 11.63 5.08
N THR A 39 16.34 10.34 5.17
CA THR A 39 17.45 9.66 4.50
C THR A 39 16.93 8.49 3.69
N ILE A 40 17.05 8.57 2.36
CA ILE A 40 16.79 7.46 1.45
C ILE A 40 18.13 6.79 1.18
N LYS A 41 18.24 5.51 1.53
CA LYS A 41 19.41 4.68 1.27
C LYS A 41 19.10 3.67 0.16
N THR A 42 20.11 3.29 -0.59
CA THR A 42 20.12 2.11 -1.47
C THR A 42 21.23 1.17 -0.98
N GLU A 43 21.37 0.02 -1.61
CA GLU A 43 22.49 -0.88 -1.33
C GLU A 43 23.86 -0.22 -1.61
N GLU A 44 23.90 0.76 -2.51
CA GLU A 44 25.10 1.53 -2.87
C GLU A 44 25.43 2.66 -1.89
N GLY A 45 24.50 3.00 -0.96
CA GLY A 45 24.68 4.05 0.04
C GLY A 45 23.54 5.06 0.13
N ILE A 46 23.86 6.31 0.47
CA ILE A 46 22.85 7.37 0.61
C ILE A 46 22.49 7.91 -0.78
N PHE A 47 21.22 7.71 -1.18
CA PHE A 47 20.67 8.21 -2.43
C PHE A 47 20.13 9.64 -2.31
N ARG A 48 19.38 9.95 -1.23
CA ARG A 48 18.81 11.29 -0.97
C ARG A 48 18.84 11.62 0.51
N ARG A 49 18.97 12.91 0.81
CA ARG A 49 18.86 13.45 2.17
C ARG A 49 18.20 14.82 2.14
N HIS A 50 17.13 15.00 2.91
CA HIS A 50 16.37 16.25 2.99
C HIS A 50 16.05 16.61 4.43
N MET A 51 16.07 17.92 4.73
CA MET A 51 15.44 18.41 5.95
C MET A 51 13.93 18.16 5.89
N ALA A 52 13.36 17.68 6.98
CA ALA A 52 11.96 17.35 7.06
C ALA A 52 11.21 18.31 8.00
N LYS A 53 10.07 18.82 7.56
CA LYS A 53 9.09 19.42 8.44
C LYS A 53 8.15 18.32 8.95
N SER A 54 8.33 17.86 10.18
CA SER A 54 7.50 16.83 10.77
C SER A 54 6.70 17.35 11.96
N ILE A 55 5.47 16.85 12.11
CA ILE A 55 4.51 17.24 13.14
C ILE A 55 4.02 15.97 13.84
N ILE A 56 3.89 16.04 15.17
CA ILE A 56 3.25 15.00 15.97
C ILE A 56 1.77 15.35 16.08
N ASP A 57 0.94 14.36 15.81
CA ASP A 57 -0.52 14.32 15.98
C ASP A 57 -1.30 15.66 16.10
N GLY A 58 -2.22 15.89 15.16
CA GLY A 58 -3.32 16.86 15.32
C GLY A 58 -3.10 18.28 14.83
N ALA A 59 -1.87 18.74 14.62
CA ALA A 59 -1.59 20.13 14.22
C ALA A 59 -1.17 20.27 12.72
N VAL A 60 -1.63 19.37 11.86
CA VAL A 60 -1.32 19.42 10.42
C VAL A 60 -2.12 20.55 9.78
N PRO A 61 -1.48 21.57 9.19
CA PRO A 61 -2.22 22.63 8.51
C PRO A 61 -2.92 22.06 7.24
N PRO A 62 -4.02 22.68 6.82
CA PRO A 62 -4.64 22.37 5.54
C PRO A 62 -3.62 22.46 4.38
N ALA A 63 -3.69 21.51 3.46
CA ALA A 63 -2.78 21.39 2.34
C ALA A 63 -3.56 21.23 1.02
N ASP A 64 -2.92 21.53 -0.11
CA ASP A 64 -3.49 21.29 -1.44
C ASP A 64 -3.68 19.77 -1.70
N TRP A 65 -2.74 18.97 -1.18
CA TRP A 65 -2.80 17.52 -1.24
C TRP A 65 -2.52 16.88 0.12
N VAL A 66 -3.32 15.87 0.45
CA VAL A 66 -3.07 14.97 1.57
C VAL A 66 -2.74 13.59 1.02
N LEU A 67 -1.54 13.07 1.31
CA LEU A 67 -1.14 11.72 0.96
C LEU A 67 -1.26 10.81 2.18
N VAL A 68 -2.21 9.88 2.15
CA VAL A 68 -2.42 8.89 3.22
C VAL A 68 -1.52 7.70 2.97
N CYS A 69 -0.40 7.62 3.70
CA CYS A 69 0.66 6.62 3.58
C CYS A 69 0.76 5.71 4.82
N THR A 70 -0.23 5.76 5.71
CA THR A 70 -0.33 4.82 6.84
C THR A 70 -0.59 3.40 6.35
N LYS A 71 -0.30 2.39 7.17
CA LYS A 71 -0.85 1.06 6.94
C LYS A 71 -2.38 1.14 7.00
N ALA A 72 -3.08 0.27 6.25
CA ALA A 72 -4.54 0.32 6.15
C ALA A 72 -5.26 0.27 7.52
N HIS A 73 -4.80 -0.62 8.41
CA HIS A 73 -5.33 -0.75 9.78
C HIS A 73 -5.06 0.48 10.68
N GLN A 74 -4.08 1.31 10.34
CA GLN A 74 -3.72 2.52 11.11
C GLN A 74 -4.53 3.75 10.68
N THR A 75 -5.27 3.70 9.58
CA THR A 75 -6.03 4.84 9.05
C THR A 75 -7.05 5.42 10.06
N PRO A 76 -7.81 4.60 10.81
CA PRO A 76 -8.73 5.13 11.83
C PRO A 76 -8.01 5.94 12.92
N ALA A 77 -6.85 5.48 13.37
CA ALA A 77 -6.05 6.20 14.37
C ALA A 77 -5.48 7.53 13.82
N ALA A 78 -5.26 7.64 12.52
CA ALA A 78 -4.79 8.85 11.85
C ALA A 78 -5.92 9.81 11.43
N ALA A 79 -7.19 9.49 11.72
CA ALA A 79 -8.35 10.25 11.25
C ALA A 79 -8.31 11.73 11.65
N GLY A 80 -7.83 12.05 12.86
CA GLY A 80 -7.66 13.44 13.32
C GLY A 80 -6.69 14.24 12.46
N ALA A 81 -5.51 13.68 12.18
CA ALA A 81 -4.51 14.31 11.33
C ALA A 81 -4.98 14.45 9.87
N ILE A 82 -5.66 13.41 9.34
CA ILE A 82 -6.24 13.46 7.99
C ILE A 82 -7.26 14.60 7.88
N ARG A 83 -8.23 14.69 8.83
CA ARG A 83 -9.24 15.76 8.83
C ARG A 83 -8.63 17.13 8.96
N ALA A 84 -7.65 17.31 9.83
CA ALA A 84 -6.99 18.60 10.05
C ALA A 84 -6.27 19.10 8.78
N ALA A 85 -5.72 18.20 7.99
CA ALA A 85 -5.02 18.52 6.75
C ALA A 85 -5.96 18.81 5.56
N ILE A 86 -7.26 18.49 5.66
CA ILE A 86 -8.24 18.74 4.61
C ILE A 86 -8.86 20.14 4.80
N GLY A 87 -8.70 20.98 3.79
CA GLY A 87 -9.35 22.28 3.65
C GLY A 87 -10.15 22.37 2.35
N PRO A 88 -10.74 23.54 2.05
CA PRO A 88 -11.43 23.76 0.78
C PRO A 88 -10.50 23.46 -0.42
N GLY A 89 -10.96 22.58 -1.35
CA GLY A 89 -10.20 22.22 -2.54
C GLY A 89 -9.08 21.21 -2.33
N THR A 90 -8.85 20.71 -1.12
CA THR A 90 -7.87 19.66 -0.84
C THR A 90 -8.25 18.35 -1.56
N ARG A 91 -7.26 17.71 -2.18
CA ARG A 91 -7.36 16.37 -2.75
C ARG A 91 -6.63 15.37 -1.86
N VAL A 92 -7.20 14.17 -1.68
CA VAL A 92 -6.64 13.13 -0.82
C VAL A 92 -6.20 11.94 -1.66
N ALA A 93 -4.90 11.72 -1.77
CA ALA A 93 -4.34 10.54 -2.42
C ALA A 93 -4.10 9.43 -1.37
N VAL A 94 -4.54 8.19 -1.68
CA VAL A 94 -4.45 7.06 -0.76
C VAL A 94 -3.38 6.09 -1.24
N LEU A 95 -2.20 6.18 -0.66
CA LEU A 95 -1.02 5.37 -1.01
C LEU A 95 -0.93 4.14 -0.09
N GLN A 96 -1.91 3.27 -0.18
CA GLN A 96 -2.03 2.06 0.67
C GLN A 96 -2.21 0.80 -0.17
N ASN A 97 -1.97 -0.36 0.45
CA ASN A 97 -2.35 -1.64 -0.13
C ASN A 97 -3.87 -1.88 -0.03
N GLY A 98 -4.38 -2.77 -0.88
CA GLY A 98 -5.78 -3.17 -0.91
C GLY A 98 -6.57 -2.48 -2.03
N VAL A 99 -7.89 -2.68 -2.01
CA VAL A 99 -8.82 -2.22 -3.05
C VAL A 99 -9.99 -1.39 -2.49
N GLU A 100 -10.00 -1.11 -1.17
CA GLU A 100 -11.06 -0.40 -0.46
C GLU A 100 -10.62 1.03 -0.04
N HIS A 101 -9.90 1.75 -0.91
CA HIS A 101 -9.32 3.05 -0.54
C HIS A 101 -10.40 4.10 -0.25
N ALA A 102 -11.39 4.21 -1.12
CA ALA A 102 -12.48 5.19 -0.96
C ALA A 102 -13.38 4.82 0.23
N GLU A 103 -13.75 3.54 0.37
CA GLU A 103 -14.57 3.06 1.48
C GLU A 103 -13.89 3.30 2.84
N ARG A 104 -12.57 3.15 2.90
CA ARG A 104 -11.79 3.36 4.13
C ARG A 104 -11.71 4.83 4.52
N LEU A 105 -11.68 5.73 3.55
CA LEU A 105 -11.62 7.17 3.78
C LEU A 105 -12.99 7.83 3.95
N ALA A 106 -14.07 7.24 3.44
CA ALA A 106 -15.43 7.80 3.50
C ALA A 106 -15.90 8.21 4.92
N PRO A 107 -15.63 7.45 6.00
CA PRO A 107 -16.01 7.88 7.36
C PRO A 107 -15.10 8.98 7.94
N ILE A 108 -13.99 9.31 7.28
CA ILE A 108 -12.96 10.24 7.77
C ILE A 108 -13.00 11.56 7.03
N ALA A 109 -13.00 11.52 5.71
CA ALA A 109 -12.97 12.72 4.87
C ALA A 109 -14.34 13.41 4.84
N PRO A 110 -14.37 14.74 4.86
CA PRO A 110 -15.62 15.50 4.65
C PRO A 110 -16.30 15.13 3.33
N ALA A 111 -17.63 15.21 3.29
CA ALA A 111 -18.39 14.96 2.06
C ALA A 111 -17.91 15.88 0.92
N GLY A 112 -17.78 15.30 -0.28
CA GLY A 112 -17.28 16.03 -1.46
C GLY A 112 -15.77 16.15 -1.57
N THR A 113 -15.00 15.61 -0.61
CA THR A 113 -13.53 15.54 -0.74
C THR A 113 -13.16 14.62 -1.91
N ALA A 114 -12.32 15.12 -2.83
CA ALA A 114 -11.79 14.31 -3.91
C ALA A 114 -10.80 13.27 -3.36
N ILE A 115 -11.12 11.97 -3.52
CA ILE A 115 -10.27 10.87 -3.12
C ILE A 115 -9.66 10.23 -4.37
N VAL A 116 -8.32 10.17 -4.40
CA VAL A 116 -7.53 9.59 -5.48
C VAL A 116 -6.89 8.29 -4.99
N PRO A 117 -7.45 7.12 -5.32
CA PRO A 117 -6.81 5.84 -5.04
C PRO A 117 -5.50 5.71 -5.82
N VAL A 118 -4.47 5.14 -5.18
CA VAL A 118 -3.16 4.96 -5.79
C VAL A 118 -2.70 3.51 -5.65
N VAL A 119 -2.33 2.88 -6.75
CA VAL A 119 -1.54 1.63 -6.71
C VAL A 119 -0.09 2.00 -6.47
N VAL A 120 0.48 1.49 -5.39
CA VAL A 120 1.85 1.82 -4.95
C VAL A 120 2.78 0.64 -5.21
N ASP A 121 3.78 0.83 -6.04
CA ASP A 121 4.91 -0.10 -6.23
C ASP A 121 6.22 0.60 -5.86
N ILE A 122 6.45 0.74 -4.57
CA ILE A 122 7.68 1.30 -4.00
C ILE A 122 8.29 0.24 -3.08
N PRO A 123 9.16 -0.64 -3.60
CA PRO A 123 9.86 -1.63 -2.78
C PRO A 123 10.86 -0.92 -1.88
N ALA A 124 10.44 -0.65 -0.66
CA ALA A 124 11.22 0.04 0.34
C ALA A 124 10.93 -0.49 1.74
N GLY A 125 11.97 -0.62 2.56
CA GLY A 125 11.90 -1.03 3.96
C GLY A 125 12.30 0.11 4.88
N ARG A 126 11.58 0.28 6.00
CA ARG A 126 11.94 1.26 7.01
C ARG A 126 13.16 0.77 7.80
N LEU A 127 14.22 1.57 7.86
CA LEU A 127 15.43 1.31 8.64
C LEU A 127 15.35 1.96 10.04
N GLY A 128 14.73 3.11 10.13
CA GLY A 128 14.62 3.89 11.35
C GLY A 128 13.67 5.06 11.21
N LEU A 129 13.71 5.96 12.20
CA LEU A 129 12.92 7.20 12.15
C LEU A 129 13.51 8.12 11.09
N GLY A 130 12.71 8.46 10.06
CA GLY A 130 13.17 9.25 8.92
C GLY A 130 14.09 8.51 7.95
N GLU A 131 14.37 7.21 8.17
CA GLU A 131 15.28 6.43 7.32
C GLU A 131 14.59 5.27 6.62
N VAL A 132 14.91 5.11 5.33
CA VAL A 132 14.34 4.05 4.47
C VAL A 132 15.40 3.46 3.55
N LEU A 133 15.36 2.14 3.35
CA LEU A 133 16.09 1.44 2.29
C LEU A 133 15.16 1.32 1.08
N TRP A 134 15.52 1.96 -0.02
CA TRP A 134 14.81 1.89 -1.30
C TRP A 134 15.54 0.95 -2.26
N ARG A 135 14.79 0.06 -2.91
CA ARG A 135 15.34 -0.99 -3.78
C ARG A 135 15.32 -0.61 -5.27
N GLY A 136 15.53 0.67 -5.60
CA GLY A 136 15.88 1.14 -6.95
C GLY A 136 14.73 1.37 -7.93
N ARG A 137 13.47 1.01 -7.61
CA ARG A 137 12.29 1.32 -8.42
C ARG A 137 11.19 1.95 -7.59
N ALA A 138 10.40 2.84 -8.18
CA ALA A 138 9.25 3.42 -7.53
C ALA A 138 8.20 3.81 -8.58
N GLY A 139 7.02 3.22 -8.48
CA GLY A 139 5.90 3.45 -9.38
C GLY A 139 4.61 3.72 -8.63
N LEU A 140 3.83 4.68 -9.12
CA LEU A 140 2.49 5.01 -8.64
C LEU A 140 1.54 5.00 -9.83
N LEU A 141 0.39 4.30 -9.71
CA LEU A 141 -0.65 4.34 -10.73
C LEU A 141 -1.90 4.97 -10.14
N VAL A 142 -2.54 5.85 -10.92
CA VAL A 142 -3.82 6.49 -10.60
C VAL A 142 -4.79 6.35 -11.76
N GLN A 143 -6.08 6.53 -11.50
CA GLN A 143 -7.09 6.58 -12.57
C GLN A 143 -6.84 7.80 -13.46
N ASP A 144 -6.99 7.64 -14.78
CA ASP A 144 -6.91 8.75 -15.73
C ASP A 144 -8.15 9.65 -15.60
N THR A 145 -8.02 10.64 -14.73
CA THR A 145 -8.96 11.72 -14.45
C THR A 145 -8.18 13.02 -14.35
N ALA A 146 -8.87 14.15 -14.26
CA ALA A 146 -8.19 15.43 -14.01
C ALA A 146 -7.34 15.40 -12.74
N ASP A 147 -7.91 14.93 -11.62
CA ASP A 147 -7.18 14.81 -10.35
C ASP A 147 -6.02 13.79 -10.42
N GLY A 148 -6.20 12.69 -11.16
CA GLY A 148 -5.13 11.70 -11.37
C GLY A 148 -3.96 12.28 -12.18
N ARG A 149 -4.24 13.00 -13.25
CA ARG A 149 -3.19 13.69 -14.03
C ARG A 149 -2.48 14.78 -13.23
N ASP A 150 -3.22 15.55 -12.44
CA ASP A 150 -2.63 16.54 -11.52
C ASP A 150 -1.73 15.88 -10.47
N PHE A 151 -2.17 14.73 -9.91
CA PHE A 151 -1.32 13.92 -9.01
C PHE A 151 -0.02 13.48 -9.68
N CYS A 152 -0.09 12.98 -10.92
CA CYS A 152 1.11 12.61 -11.69
C CYS A 152 2.04 13.80 -11.89
N GLY A 153 1.49 14.99 -12.13
CA GLY A 153 2.25 16.24 -12.26
C GLY A 153 3.12 16.56 -11.04
N LEU A 154 2.71 16.18 -9.83
CA LEU A 154 3.51 16.38 -8.61
C LEU A 154 4.85 15.64 -8.65
N PHE A 155 4.89 14.48 -9.31
CA PHE A 155 6.05 13.59 -9.39
C PHE A 155 6.82 13.71 -10.71
N ALA A 156 6.46 14.63 -11.60
CA ALA A 156 7.07 14.76 -12.92
C ALA A 156 8.60 14.99 -12.80
N GLY A 157 9.39 14.10 -13.44
CA GLY A 157 10.85 14.18 -13.40
C GLY A 157 11.51 13.69 -12.11
N SER A 158 10.77 13.23 -11.12
CA SER A 158 11.33 12.67 -9.88
C SER A 158 11.73 11.20 -10.05
N PHE A 159 12.40 10.64 -9.02
CA PHE A 159 12.73 9.20 -8.99
C PHE A 159 11.53 8.30 -8.71
N VAL A 160 10.37 8.85 -8.33
CA VAL A 160 9.09 8.15 -8.21
C VAL A 160 8.27 8.42 -9.46
N ALA A 161 8.11 7.41 -10.32
CA ALA A 161 7.29 7.52 -11.52
C ALA A 161 5.80 7.44 -11.18
N ALA A 162 5.02 8.45 -11.55
CA ALA A 162 3.56 8.41 -11.43
C ALA A 162 2.92 8.40 -12.83
N GLN A 163 1.94 7.51 -13.03
CA GLN A 163 1.27 7.32 -14.30
C GLN A 163 -0.25 7.23 -14.12
N ALA A 164 -0.99 7.92 -14.99
CA ALA A 164 -2.43 7.75 -15.13
C ALA A 164 -2.74 6.55 -16.04
N VAL A 165 -3.75 5.75 -15.66
CA VAL A 165 -4.18 4.54 -16.38
C VAL A 165 -5.70 4.52 -16.51
N ASP A 166 -6.21 3.94 -17.60
CA ASP A 166 -7.65 3.88 -17.89
C ASP A 166 -8.43 2.95 -16.95
N ASP A 167 -7.80 1.91 -16.44
CA ASP A 167 -8.43 0.91 -15.56
C ASP A 167 -7.57 0.67 -14.32
N LEU A 168 -7.63 1.61 -13.39
CA LEU A 168 -6.96 1.50 -12.10
C LEU A 168 -7.52 0.35 -11.25
N ARG A 169 -8.85 0.09 -11.33
CA ARG A 169 -9.49 -0.96 -10.54
C ARG A 169 -8.88 -2.32 -10.83
N THR A 170 -8.72 -2.68 -12.10
CA THR A 170 -8.04 -3.93 -12.50
C THR A 170 -6.58 -3.95 -12.02
N ARG A 171 -5.86 -2.82 -12.07
CA ARG A 171 -4.48 -2.74 -11.54
C ARG A 171 -4.42 -2.99 -10.03
N MET A 172 -5.37 -2.44 -9.26
CA MET A 172 -5.48 -2.68 -7.82
C MET A 172 -5.70 -4.16 -7.51
N TRP A 173 -6.63 -4.80 -8.22
CA TRP A 173 -6.92 -6.22 -8.04
C TRP A 173 -5.77 -7.13 -8.51
N ARG A 174 -5.10 -6.79 -9.62
CA ARG A 174 -3.87 -7.51 -10.03
C ARG A 174 -2.81 -7.48 -8.92
N LYS A 175 -2.61 -6.33 -8.29
CA LYS A 175 -1.70 -6.23 -7.15
C LYS A 175 -2.19 -7.04 -5.94
N LEU A 176 -3.50 -7.09 -5.71
CA LEU A 176 -4.07 -7.92 -4.64
C LEU A 176 -3.83 -9.42 -4.91
N CYS A 177 -3.89 -9.87 -6.17
CA CYS A 177 -3.55 -11.24 -6.58
C CYS A 177 -2.09 -11.61 -6.25
N VAL A 178 -1.17 -10.64 -6.22
CA VAL A 178 0.20 -10.86 -5.73
C VAL A 178 0.21 -10.93 -4.20
N ASN A 179 -0.44 -9.97 -3.56
CA ASN A 179 -0.30 -9.70 -2.13
C ASN A 179 -1.07 -10.67 -1.24
N ALA A 180 -2.26 -11.13 -1.67
CA ALA A 180 -3.13 -11.94 -0.83
C ALA A 180 -2.57 -13.35 -0.57
N PRO A 181 -2.19 -14.14 -1.61
CA PRO A 181 -1.64 -15.49 -1.38
C PRO A 181 -0.26 -15.43 -0.73
N SER A 182 0.66 -14.60 -1.26
CA SER A 182 2.02 -14.53 -0.69
C SER A 182 2.00 -14.00 0.74
N GLY A 183 1.23 -12.95 1.02
CA GLY A 183 1.11 -12.40 2.37
C GLY A 183 0.59 -13.43 3.38
N ALA A 184 -0.49 -14.14 3.04
CA ALA A 184 -1.07 -15.15 3.90
C ALA A 184 -0.11 -16.33 4.14
N ILE A 185 0.42 -16.91 3.08
CA ILE A 185 1.25 -18.11 3.15
C ILE A 185 2.55 -17.85 3.90
N LEU A 186 3.27 -16.79 3.56
CA LEU A 186 4.54 -16.47 4.21
C LEU A 186 4.34 -16.20 5.72
N CYS A 187 3.33 -15.42 6.08
CA CYS A 187 3.05 -15.12 7.49
C CYS A 187 2.61 -16.35 8.30
N LEU A 188 1.72 -17.19 7.72
CA LEU A 188 1.23 -18.39 8.42
C LEU A 188 2.30 -19.47 8.58
N THR A 189 3.25 -19.54 7.67
CA THR A 189 4.35 -20.53 7.71
C THR A 189 5.61 -20.02 8.39
N GLY A 190 5.77 -18.70 8.52
CA GLY A 190 7.00 -18.07 9.00
C GLY A 190 8.19 -18.26 8.05
N ARG A 191 7.93 -18.51 6.74
CA ARG A 191 8.96 -18.84 5.74
C ARG A 191 8.89 -17.90 4.53
N PRO A 192 10.03 -17.62 3.86
CA PRO A 192 10.09 -16.83 2.63
C PRO A 192 9.49 -17.59 1.43
N MET A 193 9.67 -17.05 0.21
CA MET A 193 9.01 -17.56 -1.02
C MET A 193 9.34 -19.01 -1.35
N GLU A 194 10.47 -19.56 -0.90
CA GLU A 194 10.78 -21.00 -1.06
C GLU A 194 9.66 -21.92 -0.56
N VAL A 195 8.82 -21.47 0.38
CA VAL A 195 7.71 -22.26 0.93
C VAL A 195 6.71 -22.71 -0.13
N PHE A 196 6.60 -21.99 -1.25
CA PHE A 196 5.72 -22.38 -2.35
C PHE A 196 6.11 -23.72 -3.00
N HIS A 197 7.35 -24.18 -2.82
CA HIS A 197 7.80 -25.51 -3.25
C HIS A 197 7.45 -26.64 -2.28
N ALA A 198 6.93 -26.33 -1.09
CA ALA A 198 6.50 -27.35 -0.13
C ALA A 198 5.21 -28.05 -0.62
N PRO A 199 5.04 -29.36 -0.30
CA PRO A 199 3.87 -30.13 -0.74
C PRO A 199 2.54 -29.44 -0.38
N GLY A 200 1.66 -29.25 -1.37
CA GLY A 200 0.32 -28.66 -1.20
C GLY A 200 0.27 -27.14 -1.06
N VAL A 201 1.41 -26.45 -0.84
CA VAL A 201 1.43 -24.99 -0.65
C VAL A 201 1.12 -24.25 -1.95
N ALA A 202 1.68 -24.72 -3.08
CA ALA A 202 1.35 -24.16 -4.40
C ALA A 202 -0.15 -24.29 -4.73
N ASP A 203 -0.78 -25.41 -4.35
CA ASP A 203 -2.22 -25.63 -4.58
C ASP A 203 -3.06 -24.72 -3.69
N LEU A 204 -2.66 -24.49 -2.45
CA LEU A 204 -3.27 -23.49 -1.57
C LEU A 204 -3.14 -22.08 -2.18
N GLY A 205 -1.96 -21.72 -2.67
CA GLY A 205 -1.73 -20.44 -3.36
C GLY A 205 -2.66 -20.25 -4.56
N ARG A 206 -2.81 -21.29 -5.41
CA ARG A 206 -3.77 -21.27 -6.52
C ARG A 206 -5.21 -21.11 -6.06
N ALA A 207 -5.61 -21.76 -4.97
CA ALA A 207 -6.95 -21.67 -4.44
C ALA A 207 -7.27 -20.23 -3.97
N ILE A 208 -6.35 -19.60 -3.22
CA ILE A 208 -6.49 -18.19 -2.81
C ILE A 208 -6.56 -17.28 -4.04
N LEU A 209 -5.71 -17.50 -5.04
CA LEU A 209 -5.71 -16.72 -6.29
C LEU A 209 -7.04 -16.84 -7.03
N ARG A 210 -7.59 -18.05 -7.18
CA ARG A 210 -8.87 -18.26 -7.85
C ARG A 210 -9.99 -17.52 -7.17
N GLU A 211 -10.04 -17.53 -5.84
CA GLU A 211 -11.03 -16.75 -5.07
C GLU A 211 -10.83 -15.25 -5.26
N CYS A 212 -9.58 -14.76 -5.18
CA CYS A 212 -9.26 -13.35 -5.41
C CYS A 212 -9.69 -12.90 -6.82
N VAL A 213 -9.42 -13.69 -7.85
CA VAL A 213 -9.80 -13.41 -9.24
C VAL A 213 -11.33 -13.42 -9.40
N ALA A 214 -12.02 -14.42 -8.83
CA ALA A 214 -13.47 -14.52 -8.90
C ALA A 214 -14.15 -13.30 -8.28
N VAL A 215 -13.70 -12.90 -7.09
CA VAL A 215 -14.22 -11.70 -6.41
C VAL A 215 -13.86 -10.42 -7.18
N GLY A 216 -12.64 -10.30 -7.70
CA GLY A 216 -12.22 -9.15 -8.50
C GLY A 216 -13.07 -8.99 -9.75
N ARG A 217 -13.37 -10.06 -10.49
CA ARG A 217 -14.26 -10.04 -11.65
C ARG A 217 -15.68 -9.61 -11.27
N ALA A 218 -16.20 -10.14 -10.17
CA ALA A 218 -17.50 -9.73 -9.64
C ALA A 218 -17.52 -8.26 -9.17
N ASP A 219 -16.37 -7.72 -8.74
CA ASP A 219 -16.18 -6.29 -8.42
C ASP A 219 -15.95 -5.43 -9.68
N GLY A 220 -16.11 -6.00 -10.89
CA GLY A 220 -16.09 -5.28 -12.17
C GLY A 220 -14.71 -5.08 -12.79
N THR A 221 -13.77 -6.03 -12.57
CA THR A 221 -12.43 -5.95 -13.17
C THR A 221 -12.25 -6.91 -14.34
N ASP A 222 -11.36 -6.54 -15.26
CA ASP A 222 -10.92 -7.40 -16.38
C ASP A 222 -9.65 -8.17 -15.99
N LEU A 223 -9.81 -9.17 -15.12
CA LEU A 223 -8.76 -10.11 -14.77
C LEU A 223 -8.80 -11.29 -15.75
N GLY A 224 -7.77 -11.45 -16.57
CA GLY A 224 -7.65 -12.51 -17.55
C GLY A 224 -7.61 -13.92 -16.93
N ASP A 225 -7.91 -14.95 -17.75
CA ASP A 225 -7.93 -16.35 -17.28
C ASP A 225 -6.54 -16.89 -16.94
N ASP A 226 -5.51 -16.32 -17.54
CA ASP A 226 -4.10 -16.68 -17.37
C ASP A 226 -3.49 -16.18 -16.05
N ILE A 227 -4.13 -15.21 -15.38
CA ILE A 227 -3.54 -14.51 -14.23
C ILE A 227 -3.17 -15.46 -13.08
N VAL A 228 -3.96 -16.52 -12.86
CA VAL A 228 -3.70 -17.48 -11.77
C VAL A 228 -2.38 -18.21 -12.02
N GLU A 229 -2.22 -18.82 -13.20
CA GLU A 229 -1.02 -19.60 -13.51
C GLU A 229 0.20 -18.69 -13.77
N ALA A 230 0.00 -17.51 -14.35
CA ALA A 230 1.08 -16.53 -14.51
C ALA A 230 1.64 -16.09 -13.14
N GLN A 231 0.75 -15.79 -12.18
CA GLN A 231 1.17 -15.38 -10.84
C GLN A 231 1.80 -16.54 -10.05
N MET A 232 1.28 -17.77 -10.21
CA MET A 232 1.91 -18.95 -9.60
C MET A 232 3.31 -19.21 -10.15
N ARG A 233 3.52 -19.08 -11.47
CA ARG A 233 4.88 -19.17 -12.03
C ARG A 233 5.80 -18.14 -11.39
N SER A 234 5.35 -16.88 -11.26
CA SER A 234 6.13 -15.82 -10.61
C SER A 234 6.51 -16.18 -9.17
N PHE A 235 5.62 -16.81 -8.40
CA PHE A 235 5.95 -17.25 -7.03
C PHE A 235 6.94 -18.42 -7.01
N MET A 236 6.82 -19.36 -7.96
CA MET A 236 7.72 -20.50 -8.05
C MET A 236 9.11 -20.13 -8.57
N GLU A 237 9.22 -19.06 -9.36
CA GLU A 237 10.47 -18.56 -9.94
C GLU A 237 11.14 -17.48 -9.06
N ALA A 238 10.46 -17.03 -8.00
CA ALA A 238 11.01 -16.06 -7.07
C ALA A 238 12.27 -16.56 -6.38
N ALA A 239 13.15 -15.65 -5.97
CA ALA A 239 14.32 -16.04 -5.19
C ALA A 239 13.88 -16.74 -3.89
N PRO A 240 14.56 -17.83 -3.47
CA PRO A 240 14.13 -18.63 -2.32
C PRO A 240 13.95 -17.82 -1.03
N ASP A 241 14.79 -16.82 -0.83
CA ASP A 241 14.82 -15.91 0.33
C ASP A 241 13.98 -14.64 0.12
N GLU A 242 13.31 -14.49 -1.03
CA GLU A 242 12.46 -13.34 -1.30
C GLU A 242 11.30 -13.30 -0.31
N THR A 243 10.98 -12.08 0.15
CA THR A 243 9.90 -11.81 1.10
C THR A 243 8.93 -10.76 0.55
N ASN A 244 7.89 -10.48 1.30
CA ASN A 244 6.99 -9.37 1.01
C ASN A 244 6.78 -8.48 2.25
N SER A 245 6.25 -7.27 2.02
CA SER A 245 6.11 -6.27 3.08
C SER A 245 5.21 -6.70 4.25
N MET A 246 4.30 -7.66 4.07
CA MET A 246 3.47 -8.20 5.15
C MET A 246 4.27 -9.16 6.02
N TYR A 247 5.05 -10.02 5.41
CA TYR A 247 5.98 -10.92 6.10
C TYR A 247 7.08 -10.14 6.83
N ASP A 248 7.65 -9.10 6.19
CA ASP A 248 8.65 -8.24 6.82
C ASP A 248 8.08 -7.52 8.07
N ASP A 249 6.80 -7.11 8.03
CA ASP A 249 6.13 -6.57 9.21
C ASP A 249 5.95 -7.64 10.30
N PHE A 250 5.51 -8.85 9.93
CA PHE A 250 5.31 -9.96 10.84
C PHE A 250 6.61 -10.34 11.57
N VAL A 251 7.70 -10.57 10.83
CA VAL A 251 9.01 -10.93 11.41
C VAL A 251 9.58 -9.81 12.30
N ALA A 252 9.29 -8.56 11.95
CA ALA A 252 9.72 -7.39 12.72
C ALA A 252 8.80 -7.08 13.93
N GLY A 253 7.91 -7.97 14.31
CA GLY A 253 7.02 -7.78 15.45
C GLY A 253 5.96 -6.68 15.25
N ARG A 254 5.58 -6.37 14.00
CA ARG A 254 4.60 -5.33 13.68
C ARG A 254 3.26 -5.93 13.24
N GLU A 255 2.19 -5.22 13.52
CA GLU A 255 0.86 -5.57 13.02
C GLU A 255 0.84 -5.61 11.49
N THR A 256 0.23 -6.67 10.94
CA THR A 256 0.19 -6.91 9.50
C THR A 256 -1.07 -6.38 8.83
N GLU A 257 -1.04 -6.19 7.51
CA GLU A 257 -2.17 -5.70 6.72
C GLU A 257 -3.09 -6.85 6.22
N TRP A 258 -3.22 -7.94 6.97
CA TRP A 258 -4.00 -9.12 6.57
C TRP A 258 -5.44 -8.76 6.18
N ASP A 259 -6.05 -7.81 6.88
CA ASP A 259 -7.45 -7.42 6.61
C ASP A 259 -7.60 -6.73 5.25
N ALA A 260 -6.69 -5.80 4.90
CA ALA A 260 -6.71 -5.12 3.61
C ALA A 260 -6.31 -6.03 2.44
N ARG A 261 -5.65 -7.17 2.70
CA ARG A 261 -5.18 -8.10 1.67
C ARG A 261 -6.07 -9.34 1.54
N ASN A 262 -6.45 -9.95 2.65
CA ASN A 262 -7.22 -11.20 2.68
C ASN A 262 -8.64 -11.00 3.19
N GLY A 263 -8.84 -10.18 4.23
CA GLY A 263 -10.16 -9.85 4.77
C GLY A 263 -11.08 -9.22 3.72
N VAL A 264 -10.52 -8.39 2.84
CA VAL A 264 -11.27 -7.75 1.74
C VAL A 264 -11.87 -8.77 0.76
N ILE A 265 -11.19 -9.89 0.49
CA ILE A 265 -11.70 -10.96 -0.39
C ILE A 265 -12.99 -11.55 0.20
N VAL A 266 -12.99 -11.80 1.51
CA VAL A 266 -14.16 -12.32 2.22
C VAL A 266 -15.31 -11.31 2.22
N ARG A 267 -15.03 -10.03 2.53
CA ARG A 267 -16.06 -8.98 2.55
C ARG A 267 -16.69 -8.73 1.17
N LYS A 268 -15.85 -8.57 0.15
CA LYS A 268 -16.34 -8.33 -1.22
C LYS A 268 -16.96 -9.60 -1.81
N GLY A 269 -16.43 -10.79 -1.50
CA GLY A 269 -17.06 -12.07 -1.85
C GLY A 269 -18.50 -12.15 -1.32
N ALA A 270 -18.70 -11.86 -0.04
CA ALA A 270 -20.05 -11.82 0.55
C ALA A 270 -20.96 -10.77 -0.13
N ARG A 271 -20.42 -9.57 -0.45
CA ARG A 271 -21.17 -8.50 -1.12
C ARG A 271 -21.64 -8.90 -2.52
N HIS A 272 -20.83 -9.64 -3.26
CA HIS A 272 -21.09 -10.05 -4.65
C HIS A 272 -21.67 -11.47 -4.77
N GLY A 273 -21.91 -12.18 -3.68
CA GLY A 273 -22.42 -13.56 -3.69
C GLY A 273 -21.41 -14.58 -4.22
N VAL A 274 -20.10 -14.28 -4.15
CA VAL A 274 -19.01 -15.19 -4.53
C VAL A 274 -18.56 -15.98 -3.31
N ASP A 275 -18.60 -17.32 -3.40
CA ASP A 275 -18.11 -18.18 -2.33
C ASP A 275 -16.58 -18.22 -2.31
N VAL A 276 -16.01 -18.03 -1.11
CA VAL A 276 -14.55 -17.95 -0.88
C VAL A 276 -14.14 -18.77 0.34
N PRO A 277 -14.34 -20.10 0.30
CA PRO A 277 -14.15 -20.97 1.45
C PRO A 277 -12.71 -20.98 1.98
N VAL A 278 -11.73 -20.89 1.10
CA VAL A 278 -10.30 -20.88 1.48
C VAL A 278 -9.97 -19.59 2.22
N SER A 279 -10.27 -18.42 1.63
CA SER A 279 -10.04 -17.12 2.27
C SER A 279 -10.79 -16.98 3.59
N ARG A 280 -12.04 -17.49 3.65
CA ARG A 280 -12.86 -17.51 4.89
C ARG A 280 -12.21 -18.35 6.00
N SER A 281 -11.53 -19.43 5.66
CA SER A 281 -10.81 -20.28 6.62
C SER A 281 -9.47 -19.67 7.05
N LEU A 282 -8.78 -18.95 6.15
CA LEU A 282 -7.47 -18.36 6.43
C LEU A 282 -7.56 -17.04 7.24
N VAL A 283 -8.57 -16.22 6.99
CA VAL A 283 -8.71 -14.92 7.65
C VAL A 283 -8.70 -14.98 9.17
N PRO A 284 -9.44 -15.89 9.84
CA PRO A 284 -9.34 -16.03 11.29
C PRO A 284 -7.95 -16.43 11.79
N LEU A 285 -7.20 -17.24 11.04
CA LEU A 285 -5.83 -17.61 11.37
C LEU A 285 -4.89 -16.42 11.27
N LEU A 286 -5.03 -15.62 10.21
CA LEU A 286 -4.25 -14.39 10.03
C LEU A 286 -4.55 -13.34 11.11
N ALA A 287 -5.83 -13.22 11.51
CA ALA A 287 -6.24 -12.33 12.60
C ALA A 287 -5.72 -12.78 13.97
N ALA A 288 -5.53 -14.10 14.16
CA ALA A 288 -5.04 -14.70 15.39
C ALA A 288 -3.51 -14.85 15.43
N LEU A 289 -2.80 -14.48 14.38
CA LEU A 289 -1.34 -14.57 14.35
C LEU A 289 -0.73 -13.81 15.54
N ARG A 290 0.05 -14.53 16.34
CA ARG A 290 0.87 -13.90 17.37
C ARG A 290 2.06 -13.25 16.68
N ILE A 291 2.15 -11.94 16.82
CA ILE A 291 3.30 -11.18 16.33
C ILE A 291 4.49 -11.56 17.20
N PRO A 292 5.64 -11.97 16.60
CA PRO A 292 6.85 -12.25 17.36
C PRO A 292 7.26 -11.05 18.22
N ALA A 293 7.76 -11.32 19.43
CA ALA A 293 8.22 -10.28 20.37
C ALA A 293 9.55 -9.67 19.91
#